data_da82fce56f450400899185f92e601b15
#
_entry.id   da82fce56f450400899185f92e601b15
#
_cell.length_a   1.000
_cell.length_b   1.000
_cell.length_c   1.000
_cell.angle_alpha   90.00
_cell.angle_beta   90.00
_cell.angle_gamma   90.00
#
_symmetry.space_group_name_H-M   'P 1'
#
loop_
_entity.id
_entity.type
_entity.pdbx_description
1 polymer ?
#
loop_
_entity_poly.entity_id
_entity_poly.type
_entity_poly.pdbx_seq_one_letter_code
_entity_poly.pdbx_strand_id
1 'polypeptide(L)'
;VSYLRKFLRYLRYKGHDVFMPDCPKTSDSYVPYIFSDEEIHTLLVSADNWAERHADQKTRQTDMEFCMLLRMLLGCGFRLGEPLAAKVKDVNFHAGTILIRHAKNNKQRVVPMDKTLTGMLERYCIAMGIKAEPESYLFPASRNEGAAVSKGTFDFRFRSLLRETSLYVPGKPHSRGQCLHCFRHYFAIHSFAQAEKNGRPTDDSVPFLSVYLGHHDMDETEKYLKFSGD
;
A
#
# COMPACT_ATOMS: atom_id res chain seq x y z
N VAL A 1 12.08 20.14 9.89
CA VAL A 1 12.52 20.30 11.30
C VAL A 1 13.22 19.04 11.82
N SER A 2 12.69 17.82 11.57
CA SER A 2 13.28 16.57 12.10
C SER A 2 14.73 16.33 11.65
N TYR A 3 15.04 16.49 10.33
CA TYR A 3 16.40 16.32 9.81
C TYR A 3 17.35 17.41 10.32
N LEU A 4 16.87 18.65 10.38
CA LEU A 4 17.64 19.76 10.93
C LEU A 4 18.03 19.49 12.40
N ARG A 5 17.07 19.03 13.22
CA ARG A 5 17.36 18.69 14.63
C ARG A 5 18.37 17.53 14.78
N LYS A 6 18.32 16.52 13.87
CA LYS A 6 19.33 15.43 13.87
C LYS A 6 20.71 15.98 13.58
N PHE A 7 20.83 16.88 12.59
CA PHE A 7 22.07 17.54 12.24
C PHE A 7 22.60 18.43 13.37
N LEU A 8 21.72 19.23 13.99
CA LEU A 8 22.09 20.07 15.13
C LEU A 8 22.53 19.26 16.36
N ARG A 9 21.91 18.09 16.62
CA ARG A 9 22.38 17.15 17.66
C ARG A 9 23.78 16.63 17.35
N TYR A 10 24.06 16.29 16.08
CA TYR A 10 25.39 15.88 15.67
C TYR A 10 26.41 16.99 15.86
N LEU A 11 26.12 18.26 15.53
CA LEU A 11 26.98 19.39 15.76
C LEU A 11 27.27 19.61 17.27
N ARG A 12 26.24 19.50 18.13
CA ARG A 12 26.44 19.53 19.60
C ARG A 12 27.35 18.42 20.09
N TYR A 13 27.17 17.21 19.58
CA TYR A 13 28.05 16.08 19.88
C TYR A 13 29.50 16.36 19.47
N LYS A 14 29.71 17.12 18.40
CA LYS A 14 31.03 17.57 17.93
C LYS A 14 31.59 18.79 18.72
N GLY A 15 30.90 19.26 19.75
CA GLY A 15 31.32 20.36 20.58
C GLY A 15 30.95 21.75 20.09
N HIS A 16 30.14 21.86 19.03
CA HIS A 16 29.65 23.16 18.55
C HIS A 16 28.45 23.61 19.39
N ASP A 17 28.49 24.85 19.86
CA ASP A 17 27.30 25.46 20.48
C ASP A 17 26.34 25.91 19.40
N VAL A 18 25.19 25.23 19.31
CA VAL A 18 24.16 25.47 18.28
C VAL A 18 22.79 25.57 18.92
N PHE A 19 21.99 26.51 18.44
CA PHE A 19 20.60 26.65 18.86
C PHE A 19 19.80 25.42 18.43
N MET A 20 19.03 24.85 19.37
CA MET A 20 18.15 23.72 19.11
C MET A 20 16.70 24.21 19.01
N PRO A 21 16.12 24.34 17.79
CA PRO A 21 14.74 24.79 17.67
C PRO A 21 13.78 23.77 18.30
N ASP A 22 12.71 24.27 18.93
CA ASP A 22 11.65 23.42 19.46
C ASP A 22 10.99 22.58 18.38
N CYS A 23 10.55 21.38 18.74
CA CYS A 23 9.69 20.61 17.87
C CYS A 23 8.29 21.25 17.86
N PRO A 24 7.78 21.69 16.70
CA PRO A 24 6.37 22.06 16.65
C PRO A 24 5.54 20.87 17.14
N LYS A 25 4.61 21.12 18.05
CA LYS A 25 3.63 20.12 18.48
C LYS A 25 2.87 19.70 17.21
N THR A 26 3.13 18.51 16.71
CA THR A 26 2.28 17.90 15.70
C THR A 26 0.98 17.53 16.39
N SER A 27 -0.13 18.18 16.05
CA SER A 27 -1.43 17.72 16.49
C SER A 27 -1.64 16.32 15.90
N ASP A 28 -1.95 15.36 16.73
CA ASP A 28 -2.25 13.96 16.33
C ASP A 28 -3.67 13.86 15.74
N SER A 29 -4.07 14.89 14.99
CA SER A 29 -5.42 15.07 14.44
C SER A 29 -5.59 14.49 13.03
N TYR A 30 -4.62 13.69 12.55
CA TYR A 30 -4.78 13.05 11.25
C TYR A 30 -5.77 11.89 11.34
N VAL A 31 -6.95 12.10 10.76
CA VAL A 31 -7.94 11.05 10.52
C VAL A 31 -7.77 10.60 9.06
N PRO A 32 -7.39 9.35 8.80
CA PRO A 32 -7.33 8.82 7.45
C PRO A 32 -8.74 8.73 6.85
N TYR A 33 -8.83 8.85 5.53
CA TYR A 33 -10.05 8.46 4.84
C TYR A 33 -10.18 6.93 4.86
N ILE A 34 -11.32 6.42 5.30
CA ILE A 34 -11.65 5.00 5.32
C ILE A 34 -12.73 4.78 4.26
N PHE A 35 -12.43 3.97 3.24
CA PHE A 35 -13.40 3.60 2.22
C PHE A 35 -14.44 2.64 2.77
N SER A 36 -15.71 2.78 2.35
CA SER A 36 -16.74 1.77 2.58
C SER A 36 -16.58 0.58 1.62
N ASP A 37 -17.28 -0.52 1.90
CA ASP A 37 -17.28 -1.70 1.06
C ASP A 37 -17.85 -1.39 -0.33
N GLU A 38 -18.89 -0.54 -0.41
CA GLU A 38 -19.51 -0.08 -1.66
C GLU A 38 -18.56 0.79 -2.48
N GLU A 39 -17.81 1.69 -1.81
CA GLU A 39 -16.81 2.51 -2.48
C GLU A 39 -15.67 1.65 -3.04
N ILE A 40 -15.17 0.69 -2.27
CA ILE A 40 -14.16 -0.28 -2.73
C ILE A 40 -14.66 -1.07 -3.93
N HIS A 41 -15.89 -1.59 -3.86
CA HIS A 41 -16.51 -2.31 -4.98
C HIS A 41 -16.59 -1.45 -6.24
N THR A 42 -17.07 -0.21 -6.10
CA THR A 42 -17.19 0.76 -7.20
C THR A 42 -15.83 1.05 -7.83
N LEU A 43 -14.80 1.27 -7.02
CA LEU A 43 -13.44 1.52 -7.49
C LEU A 43 -12.87 0.30 -8.26
N LEU A 44 -13.07 -0.92 -7.76
CA LEU A 44 -12.56 -2.12 -8.41
C LEU A 44 -13.26 -2.38 -9.76
N VAL A 45 -14.59 -2.28 -9.81
CA VAL A 45 -15.37 -2.47 -11.04
C VAL A 45 -15.00 -1.41 -12.09
N SER A 46 -14.88 -0.15 -11.69
CA SER A 46 -14.49 0.92 -12.61
C SER A 46 -13.06 0.77 -13.13
N ALA A 47 -12.14 0.31 -12.28
CA ALA A 47 -10.76 0.02 -12.71
C ALA A 47 -10.70 -1.13 -13.73
N ASP A 48 -11.47 -2.20 -13.52
CA ASP A 48 -11.55 -3.32 -14.46
C ASP A 48 -12.07 -2.88 -15.84
N ASN A 49 -13.10 -2.03 -15.85
CA ASN A 49 -13.63 -1.46 -17.08
C ASN A 49 -12.58 -0.64 -17.87
N TRP A 50 -11.59 -0.05 -17.22
CA TRP A 50 -10.51 0.66 -17.92
C TRP A 50 -9.67 -0.27 -18.77
N ALA A 51 -9.29 -1.44 -18.25
CA ALA A 51 -8.49 -2.43 -18.99
C ALA A 51 -9.22 -2.97 -20.22
N GLU A 52 -10.56 -2.94 -20.24
CA GLU A 52 -11.39 -3.35 -21.37
C GLU A 52 -11.60 -2.24 -22.40
N ARG A 53 -11.68 -0.97 -21.98
CA ARG A 53 -12.00 0.17 -22.86
C ARG A 53 -10.84 0.61 -23.76
N HIS A 54 -9.59 0.50 -23.31
CA HIS A 54 -8.47 1.03 -24.02
C HIS A 54 -7.94 0.07 -25.08
N ALA A 55 -7.96 0.49 -26.34
CA ALA A 55 -7.42 -0.28 -27.47
C ALA A 55 -5.89 -0.20 -27.57
N ASP A 56 -5.29 0.90 -27.05
CA ASP A 56 -3.84 1.07 -27.04
C ASP A 56 -3.18 0.11 -26.05
N GLN A 57 -2.26 -0.72 -26.56
CA GLN A 57 -1.61 -1.78 -25.78
C GLN A 57 -0.89 -1.26 -24.53
N LYS A 58 -0.20 -0.12 -24.63
CA LYS A 58 0.56 0.45 -23.48
C LYS A 58 -0.35 0.96 -22.38
N THR A 59 -1.44 1.62 -22.76
CA THR A 59 -2.45 2.09 -21.81
C THR A 59 -3.14 0.92 -21.14
N ARG A 60 -3.58 -0.07 -21.94
CA ARG A 60 -4.20 -1.31 -21.46
C ARG A 60 -3.28 -2.07 -20.50
N GLN A 61 -1.99 -2.18 -20.81
CA GLN A 61 -1.02 -2.78 -19.89
C GLN A 61 -1.00 -2.07 -18.55
N THR A 62 -0.88 -0.73 -18.54
CA THR A 62 -0.87 0.06 -17.30
C THR A 62 -2.20 -0.02 -16.54
N ASP A 63 -3.33 -0.19 -17.24
CA ASP A 63 -4.63 -0.41 -16.59
C ASP A 63 -4.70 -1.78 -15.91
N MET A 64 -4.23 -2.84 -16.57
CA MET A 64 -4.13 -4.16 -15.97
C MET A 64 -3.20 -4.16 -14.74
N GLU A 65 -2.07 -3.48 -14.81
CA GLU A 65 -1.16 -3.27 -13.69
C GLU A 65 -1.86 -2.56 -12.53
N PHE A 66 -2.62 -1.51 -12.84
CA PHE A 66 -3.34 -0.74 -11.82
C PHE A 66 -4.44 -1.59 -11.15
N CYS A 67 -5.24 -2.33 -11.92
CA CYS A 67 -6.24 -3.24 -11.40
C CYS A 67 -5.64 -4.29 -10.45
N MET A 68 -4.50 -4.90 -10.83
CA MET A 68 -3.82 -5.89 -10.01
C MET A 68 -3.23 -5.26 -8.75
N LEU A 69 -2.62 -4.07 -8.87
CA LEU A 69 -2.08 -3.34 -7.73
C LEU A 69 -3.16 -3.03 -6.68
N LEU A 70 -4.33 -2.52 -7.09
CA LEU A 70 -5.43 -2.24 -6.16
C LEU A 70 -5.81 -3.49 -5.36
N ARG A 71 -5.90 -4.65 -6.03
CA ARG A 71 -6.22 -5.92 -5.37
C ARG A 71 -5.13 -6.37 -4.40
N MET A 72 -3.86 -6.18 -4.74
CA MET A 72 -2.75 -6.50 -3.82
C MET A 72 -2.73 -5.57 -2.61
N LEU A 73 -2.99 -4.26 -2.80
CA LEU A 73 -3.08 -3.32 -1.68
C LEU A 73 -4.26 -3.66 -0.76
N LEU A 74 -5.40 -4.01 -1.34
CA LEU A 74 -6.62 -4.37 -0.63
C LEU A 74 -6.48 -5.71 0.11
N GLY A 75 -5.97 -6.75 -0.57
CA GLY A 75 -5.93 -8.12 -0.04
C GLY A 75 -4.74 -8.41 0.88
N CYS A 76 -3.69 -7.59 0.85
CA CYS A 76 -2.46 -7.79 1.65
C CYS A 76 -2.07 -6.58 2.50
N GLY A 77 -2.76 -5.46 2.39
CA GLY A 77 -2.43 -4.25 3.14
C GLY A 77 -1.02 -3.70 2.89
N PHE A 78 -0.44 -3.91 1.72
CA PHE A 78 0.91 -3.45 1.38
C PHE A 78 1.06 -1.93 1.45
N ARG A 79 2.27 -1.46 1.75
CA ARG A 79 2.67 -0.11 1.40
C ARG A 79 2.91 -0.05 -0.10
N LEU A 80 2.47 1.00 -0.78
CA LEU A 80 2.55 1.13 -2.25
C LEU A 80 3.92 0.74 -2.84
N GLY A 81 5.00 1.10 -2.16
CA GLY A 81 6.35 0.77 -2.64
C GLY A 81 6.74 -0.70 -2.52
N GLU A 82 6.04 -1.50 -1.73
CA GLU A 82 6.38 -2.91 -1.50
C GLU A 82 6.07 -3.77 -2.74
N PRO A 83 4.83 -3.78 -3.28
CA PRO A 83 4.53 -4.53 -4.50
C PRO A 83 5.26 -3.96 -5.73
N LEU A 84 5.53 -2.65 -5.78
CA LEU A 84 6.27 -2.05 -6.89
C LEU A 84 7.75 -2.46 -6.92
N ALA A 85 8.34 -2.77 -5.77
CA ALA A 85 9.71 -3.25 -5.68
C ALA A 85 9.82 -4.79 -5.82
N ALA A 86 8.70 -5.50 -5.77
CA ALA A 86 8.68 -6.96 -5.85
C ALA A 86 8.89 -7.46 -7.28
N LYS A 87 9.59 -8.58 -7.39
CA LYS A 87 9.85 -9.29 -8.63
C LYS A 87 9.06 -10.60 -8.70
N VAL A 88 8.93 -11.17 -9.88
CA VAL A 88 8.24 -12.45 -10.09
C VAL A 88 8.84 -13.56 -9.21
N LYS A 89 10.18 -13.62 -9.05
CA LYS A 89 10.87 -14.57 -8.17
C LYS A 89 10.53 -14.45 -6.68
N ASP A 90 9.96 -13.31 -6.27
CA ASP A 90 9.57 -13.09 -4.88
C ASP A 90 8.21 -13.72 -4.55
N VAL A 91 7.48 -14.19 -5.59
CA VAL A 91 6.16 -14.82 -5.44
C VAL A 91 6.29 -16.34 -5.50
N ASN A 92 5.80 -17.00 -4.45
CA ASN A 92 5.58 -18.43 -4.48
C ASN A 92 4.09 -18.71 -4.76
N PHE A 93 3.76 -18.95 -6.03
CA PHE A 93 2.38 -19.20 -6.45
C PHE A 93 1.80 -20.49 -5.89
N HIS A 94 2.63 -21.51 -5.62
CA HIS A 94 2.19 -22.77 -5.03
C HIS A 94 1.80 -22.60 -3.56
N ALA A 95 2.65 -21.90 -2.80
CA ALA A 95 2.40 -21.64 -1.38
C ALA A 95 1.45 -20.45 -1.15
N GLY A 96 1.13 -19.65 -2.18
CA GLY A 96 0.33 -18.44 -2.04
C GLY A 96 1.02 -17.38 -1.19
N THR A 97 2.33 -17.16 -1.37
CA THR A 97 3.08 -16.20 -0.55
C THR A 97 3.93 -15.27 -1.40
N ILE A 98 4.22 -14.09 -0.87
CA ILE A 98 5.15 -13.13 -1.48
C ILE A 98 6.18 -12.66 -0.46
N LEU A 99 7.45 -12.63 -0.86
CA LEU A 99 8.56 -12.12 -0.07
C LEU A 99 8.73 -10.61 -0.31
N ILE A 100 8.53 -9.82 0.72
CA ILE A 100 8.80 -8.38 0.70
C ILE A 100 10.21 -8.13 1.20
N ARG A 101 11.13 -7.79 0.26
CA ARG A 101 12.57 -7.61 0.56
C ARG A 101 12.90 -6.24 1.14
N HIS A 102 12.22 -5.20 0.69
CA HIS A 102 12.53 -3.79 1.00
C HIS A 102 11.40 -3.14 1.80
N ALA A 103 11.15 -3.61 3.02
CA ALA A 103 10.29 -2.90 3.94
C ALA A 103 11.00 -1.65 4.53
N LYS A 104 10.23 -0.73 5.10
CA LYS A 104 10.70 0.58 5.62
C LYS A 104 11.96 0.55 6.51
N ASN A 105 12.32 -0.59 7.08
CA ASN A 105 13.48 -0.74 7.99
C ASN A 105 14.46 -1.82 7.52
N ASN A 106 14.53 -2.07 6.23
CA ASN A 106 15.35 -3.13 5.62
C ASN A 106 15.05 -4.55 6.15
N LYS A 107 13.90 -4.73 6.83
CA LYS A 107 13.43 -6.04 7.31
C LYS A 107 12.66 -6.72 6.17
N GLN A 108 12.99 -7.98 5.96
CA GLN A 108 12.22 -8.83 5.04
C GLN A 108 11.07 -9.48 5.78
N ARG A 109 9.96 -9.72 5.08
CA ARG A 109 8.86 -10.53 5.58
C ARG A 109 8.17 -11.29 4.46
N VAL A 110 7.64 -12.46 4.80
CA VAL A 110 6.78 -13.23 3.91
C VAL A 110 5.32 -12.86 4.22
N VAL A 111 4.56 -12.54 3.19
CA VAL A 111 3.16 -12.16 3.29
C VAL A 111 2.32 -13.23 2.60
N PRO A 112 1.41 -13.93 3.30
CA PRO A 112 0.47 -14.85 2.69
C PRO A 112 -0.59 -14.08 1.89
N MET A 113 -0.99 -14.67 0.76
CA MET A 113 -2.08 -14.23 -0.09
C MET A 113 -3.17 -15.31 -0.12
N ASP A 114 -4.43 -14.91 -0.15
CA ASP A 114 -5.49 -15.91 -0.35
C ASP A 114 -5.42 -16.56 -1.75
N LYS A 115 -6.12 -17.68 -1.92
CA LYS A 115 -6.07 -18.46 -3.17
C LYS A 115 -6.60 -17.67 -4.36
N THR A 116 -7.61 -16.83 -4.15
CA THR A 116 -8.22 -16.03 -5.22
C THR A 116 -7.23 -14.97 -5.71
N LEU A 117 -6.63 -14.22 -4.78
CA LEU A 117 -5.62 -13.21 -5.10
C LEU A 117 -4.39 -13.83 -5.76
N THR A 118 -3.91 -14.97 -5.25
CA THR A 118 -2.78 -15.71 -5.82
C THR A 118 -3.07 -16.13 -7.27
N GLY A 119 -4.25 -16.69 -7.53
CA GLY A 119 -4.67 -17.07 -8.88
C GLY A 119 -4.86 -15.87 -9.82
N MET A 120 -5.36 -14.74 -9.31
CA MET A 120 -5.43 -13.48 -10.09
C MET A 120 -4.05 -12.97 -10.46
N LEU A 121 -3.11 -12.95 -9.49
CA LEU A 121 -1.74 -12.51 -9.74
C LEU A 121 -1.03 -13.44 -10.74
N GLU A 122 -1.26 -14.74 -10.67
CA GLU A 122 -0.69 -15.68 -11.63
C GLU A 122 -1.20 -15.42 -13.05
N ARG A 123 -2.53 -15.30 -13.24
CA ARG A 123 -3.13 -14.95 -14.53
C ARG A 123 -2.64 -13.61 -15.06
N TYR A 124 -2.52 -12.62 -14.17
CA TYR A 124 -1.93 -11.33 -14.52
C TYR A 124 -0.50 -11.48 -15.04
N CYS A 125 0.38 -12.21 -14.34
CA CYS A 125 1.76 -12.43 -14.78
C CYS A 125 1.85 -13.16 -16.13
N ILE A 126 0.91 -14.09 -16.42
CA ILE A 126 0.81 -14.77 -17.71
C ILE A 126 0.38 -13.77 -18.79
N ALA A 127 -0.68 -12.98 -18.56
CA ALA A 127 -1.19 -11.99 -19.50
C ALA A 127 -0.18 -10.89 -19.83
N MET A 128 0.65 -10.53 -18.85
CA MET A 128 1.76 -9.58 -19.02
C MET A 128 3.01 -10.18 -19.67
N GLY A 129 3.04 -11.50 -19.89
CA GLY A 129 4.21 -12.20 -20.43
C GLY A 129 5.42 -12.29 -19.49
N ILE A 130 5.23 -11.99 -18.19
CA ILE A 130 6.35 -11.94 -17.21
C ILE A 130 6.47 -13.20 -16.35
N LYS A 131 5.52 -14.14 -16.46
CA LYS A 131 5.48 -15.33 -15.59
C LYS A 131 6.77 -16.16 -15.63
N ALA A 132 7.42 -16.24 -16.78
CA ALA A 132 8.66 -16.98 -16.99
C ALA A 132 9.92 -16.13 -16.75
N GLU A 133 9.77 -14.86 -16.33
CA GLU A 133 10.87 -13.90 -16.16
C GLU A 133 11.09 -13.60 -14.67
N PRO A 134 11.91 -14.41 -13.95
CA PRO A 134 12.06 -14.28 -12.49
C PRO A 134 12.55 -12.90 -12.03
N GLU A 135 13.38 -12.25 -12.84
CA GLU A 135 13.97 -10.94 -12.54
C GLU A 135 13.09 -9.76 -12.95
N SER A 136 11.99 -10.02 -13.69
CA SER A 136 11.03 -8.97 -14.00
C SER A 136 10.35 -8.45 -12.75
N TYR A 137 10.12 -7.14 -12.69
CA TYR A 137 9.22 -6.58 -11.68
C TYR A 137 7.79 -7.07 -11.90
N LEU A 138 7.00 -7.19 -10.83
CA LEU A 138 5.57 -7.50 -10.95
C LEU A 138 4.81 -6.41 -11.72
N PHE A 139 5.28 -5.17 -11.65
CA PHE A 139 4.73 -4.01 -12.34
C PHE A 139 5.82 -3.35 -13.19
N PRO A 140 6.17 -3.92 -14.37
CA PRO A 140 7.25 -3.42 -15.22
C PRO A 140 6.84 -2.12 -15.91
N ALA A 141 7.74 -1.14 -15.97
CA ALA A 141 7.47 0.11 -16.65
C ALA A 141 7.44 -0.08 -18.17
N SER A 142 6.35 0.28 -18.84
CA SER A 142 6.17 0.16 -20.29
C SER A 142 7.12 1.05 -21.12
N ARG A 143 7.73 2.06 -20.50
CA ARG A 143 8.62 3.03 -21.17
C ARG A 143 10.10 2.91 -20.81
N ASN A 144 10.43 2.11 -19.79
CA ASN A 144 11.79 1.97 -19.27
C ASN A 144 12.04 0.50 -18.93
N GLU A 145 12.61 -0.23 -19.89
CA GLU A 145 12.92 -1.64 -19.72
C GLU A 145 13.78 -1.87 -18.48
N GLY A 146 13.44 -2.90 -17.70
CA GLY A 146 14.15 -3.24 -16.47
C GLY A 146 13.81 -2.36 -15.25
N ALA A 147 12.88 -1.42 -15.37
CA ALA A 147 12.40 -0.61 -14.25
C ALA A 147 10.97 -0.98 -13.84
N ALA A 148 10.61 -0.66 -12.60
CA ALA A 148 9.23 -0.74 -12.13
C ALA A 148 8.44 0.53 -12.49
N VAL A 149 7.11 0.41 -12.59
CA VAL A 149 6.21 1.57 -12.73
C VAL A 149 6.41 2.53 -11.56
N SER A 150 6.37 3.82 -11.85
CA SER A 150 6.54 4.84 -10.82
C SER A 150 5.30 4.95 -9.92
N LYS A 151 5.53 5.30 -8.65
CA LYS A 151 4.42 5.61 -7.72
C LYS A 151 3.52 6.71 -8.26
N GLY A 152 4.10 7.74 -8.88
CA GLY A 152 3.37 8.87 -9.44
C GLY A 152 2.38 8.47 -10.54
N THR A 153 2.70 7.45 -11.34
CA THR A 153 1.79 6.90 -12.35
C THR A 153 0.51 6.36 -11.71
N PHE A 154 0.66 5.56 -10.65
CA PHE A 154 -0.50 4.99 -9.96
C PHE A 154 -1.26 6.00 -9.10
N ASP A 155 -0.57 6.95 -8.47
CA ASP A 155 -1.23 8.05 -7.78
C ASP A 155 -2.07 8.91 -8.74
N PHE A 156 -1.57 9.17 -9.95
CA PHE A 156 -2.33 9.87 -10.98
C PHE A 156 -3.57 9.08 -11.42
N ARG A 157 -3.41 7.78 -11.72
CA ARG A 157 -4.52 6.90 -12.09
C ARG A 157 -5.57 6.79 -10.99
N PHE A 158 -5.15 6.67 -9.75
CA PHE A 158 -6.07 6.62 -8.63
C PHE A 158 -6.91 7.90 -8.49
N ARG A 159 -6.30 9.07 -8.64
CA ARG A 159 -7.06 10.33 -8.65
C ARG A 159 -8.04 10.43 -9.82
N SER A 160 -7.66 9.91 -10.99
CA SER A 160 -8.54 9.86 -12.16
C SER A 160 -9.73 8.93 -11.90
N LEU A 161 -9.49 7.77 -11.31
CA LEU A 161 -10.53 6.81 -10.92
C LEU A 161 -11.51 7.41 -9.91
N LEU A 162 -11.01 8.08 -8.86
CA LEU A 162 -11.84 8.76 -7.87
C LEU A 162 -12.76 9.82 -8.51
N ARG A 163 -12.27 10.55 -9.51
CA ARG A 163 -13.09 11.56 -10.22
C ARG A 163 -14.13 10.90 -11.11
N GLU A 164 -13.77 9.86 -11.85
CA GLU A 164 -14.69 9.14 -12.74
C GLU A 164 -15.84 8.49 -11.96
N THR A 165 -15.54 7.95 -10.77
CA THR A 165 -16.53 7.31 -9.90
C THR A 165 -17.30 8.31 -9.02
N SER A 166 -17.04 9.61 -9.16
CA SER A 166 -17.61 10.66 -8.30
C SER A 166 -17.33 10.51 -6.80
N LEU A 167 -16.34 9.68 -6.45
CA LEU A 167 -15.91 9.46 -5.07
C LEU A 167 -14.84 10.45 -4.60
N TYR A 168 -14.36 11.32 -5.49
CA TYR A 168 -13.32 12.28 -5.14
C TYR A 168 -13.79 13.30 -4.12
N VAL A 169 -13.16 13.32 -2.96
CA VAL A 169 -13.37 14.33 -1.92
C VAL A 169 -12.15 15.26 -1.87
N PRO A 170 -12.32 16.55 -2.11
CA PRO A 170 -11.22 17.51 -1.98
C PRO A 170 -10.61 17.45 -0.58
N GLY A 171 -9.31 17.26 -0.50
CA GLY A 171 -8.62 17.26 0.78
C GLY A 171 -8.64 18.63 1.44
N LYS A 172 -8.75 18.67 2.77
CA LYS A 172 -8.53 19.91 3.53
C LYS A 172 -7.07 20.36 3.34
N PRO A 173 -6.79 21.67 3.41
CA PRO A 173 -5.40 22.15 3.42
C PRO A 173 -4.57 21.38 4.44
N HIS A 174 -3.39 20.90 4.01
CA HIS A 174 -2.45 20.11 4.82
C HIS A 174 -2.94 18.70 5.24
N SER A 175 -4.08 18.21 4.74
CA SER A 175 -4.49 16.80 4.90
C SER A 175 -4.05 15.96 3.69
N ARG A 176 -3.77 14.66 3.93
CA ARG A 176 -3.39 13.75 2.83
C ARG A 176 -4.57 13.37 1.93
N GLY A 177 -5.81 13.53 2.40
CA GLY A 177 -7.02 13.14 1.66
C GLY A 177 -7.02 11.65 1.26
N GLN A 178 -7.82 11.34 0.24
CA GLN A 178 -7.90 10.01 -0.35
C GLN A 178 -6.62 9.69 -1.12
N CYS A 179 -6.01 8.55 -0.82
CA CYS A 179 -4.79 8.07 -1.47
C CYS A 179 -4.72 6.54 -1.44
N LEU A 180 -3.82 5.95 -2.23
CA LEU A 180 -3.65 4.49 -2.27
C LEU A 180 -3.30 3.88 -0.89
N HIS A 181 -2.76 4.65 0.04
CA HIS A 181 -2.51 4.18 1.39
C HIS A 181 -3.80 3.91 2.19
N CYS A 182 -4.92 4.49 1.80
CA CYS A 182 -6.23 4.25 2.41
C CYS A 182 -6.68 2.78 2.27
N PHE A 183 -6.24 2.07 1.23
CA PHE A 183 -6.47 0.62 1.09
C PHE A 183 -5.81 -0.18 2.22
N ARG A 184 -4.65 0.25 2.69
CA ARG A 184 -3.99 -0.39 3.83
C ARG A 184 -4.73 -0.10 5.15
N HIS A 185 -5.31 1.09 5.30
CA HIS A 185 -6.18 1.39 6.44
C HIS A 185 -7.43 0.51 6.42
N TYR A 186 -8.08 0.40 5.26
CA TYR A 186 -9.21 -0.50 5.06
C TYR A 186 -8.84 -1.95 5.42
N PHE A 187 -7.75 -2.49 4.87
CA PHE A 187 -7.27 -3.84 5.17
C PHE A 187 -7.06 -4.06 6.68
N ALA A 188 -6.42 -3.10 7.36
CA ALA A 188 -6.14 -3.24 8.79
C ALA A 188 -7.43 -3.28 9.63
N ILE A 189 -8.39 -2.38 9.35
CA ILE A 189 -9.67 -2.31 10.05
C ILE A 189 -10.48 -3.60 9.82
N HIS A 190 -10.58 -4.05 8.56
CA HIS A 190 -11.29 -5.29 8.23
C HIS A 190 -10.61 -6.53 8.82
N SER A 191 -9.28 -6.54 8.97
CA SER A 191 -8.56 -7.62 9.63
C SER A 191 -8.93 -7.72 11.12
N PHE A 192 -9.09 -6.60 11.83
CA PHE A 192 -9.59 -6.59 13.20
C PHE A 192 -11.02 -7.07 13.28
N ALA A 193 -11.91 -6.51 12.46
CA ALA A 193 -13.33 -6.93 12.43
C ALA A 193 -13.50 -8.44 12.14
N GLN A 194 -12.67 -8.97 11.23
CA GLN A 194 -12.68 -10.41 10.92
C GLN A 194 -12.13 -11.25 12.09
N ALA A 195 -11.11 -10.78 12.80
CA ALA A 195 -10.57 -11.46 13.97
C ALA A 195 -11.63 -11.52 15.10
N GLU A 196 -12.35 -10.42 15.36
CA GLU A 196 -13.45 -10.37 16.32
C GLU A 196 -14.58 -11.33 15.97
N LYS A 197 -15.03 -11.35 14.70
CA LYS A 197 -16.02 -12.30 14.22
C LYS A 197 -15.61 -13.76 14.45
N ASN A 198 -14.30 -14.04 14.41
CA ASN A 198 -13.73 -15.35 14.67
C ASN A 198 -13.44 -15.60 16.17
N GLY A 199 -13.91 -14.74 17.07
CA GLY A 199 -13.78 -14.88 18.51
C GLY A 199 -12.41 -14.51 19.09
N ARG A 200 -11.54 -13.83 18.33
CA ARG A 200 -10.27 -13.33 18.85
C ARG A 200 -10.43 -11.87 19.27
N PRO A 201 -10.15 -11.54 20.55
CA PRO A 201 -10.17 -10.15 21.01
C PRO A 201 -9.27 -9.24 20.15
N THR A 202 -9.70 -8.01 19.99
CA THR A 202 -8.98 -7.02 19.17
C THR A 202 -7.58 -6.79 19.69
N ASP A 203 -7.39 -6.65 21.01
CA ASP A 203 -6.08 -6.44 21.63
C ASP A 203 -5.11 -7.60 21.37
N ASP A 204 -5.60 -8.84 21.37
CA ASP A 204 -4.81 -10.02 21.03
C ASP A 204 -4.40 -10.07 19.57
N SER A 205 -5.10 -9.34 18.70
CA SER A 205 -4.84 -9.28 17.26
C SER A 205 -3.79 -8.24 16.87
N VAL A 206 -3.55 -7.22 17.71
CA VAL A 206 -2.58 -6.14 17.46
C VAL A 206 -1.18 -6.65 17.18
N PRO A 207 -0.56 -7.55 17.98
CA PRO A 207 0.79 -8.04 17.72
C PRO A 207 0.91 -8.75 16.37
N PHE A 208 -0.08 -9.59 16.03
CA PHE A 208 -0.08 -10.36 14.78
C PHE A 208 -0.19 -9.43 13.58
N LEU A 209 -1.12 -8.48 13.60
CA LEU A 209 -1.30 -7.53 12.51
C LEU A 209 -0.10 -6.59 12.39
N SER A 210 0.53 -6.20 13.49
CA SER A 210 1.74 -5.38 13.51
C SER A 210 2.90 -6.06 12.77
N VAL A 211 3.15 -7.34 13.06
CA VAL A 211 4.15 -8.15 12.37
C VAL A 211 3.81 -8.32 10.89
N TYR A 212 2.56 -8.69 10.59
CA TYR A 212 2.07 -8.87 9.22
C TYR A 212 2.26 -7.61 8.37
N LEU A 213 1.85 -6.46 8.88
CA LEU A 213 1.98 -5.18 8.21
C LEU A 213 3.44 -4.67 8.18
N GLY A 214 4.33 -5.22 8.99
CA GLY A 214 5.72 -4.77 9.12
C GLY A 214 5.81 -3.37 9.73
N HIS A 215 5.09 -3.14 10.83
CA HIS A 215 5.21 -1.96 11.65
C HIS A 215 6.47 -2.05 12.52
N HIS A 216 7.02 -0.89 12.91
CA HIS A 216 8.19 -0.82 13.75
C HIS A 216 7.82 -1.07 15.23
N ASP A 217 6.69 -0.53 15.62
CA ASP A 217 6.09 -0.62 16.94
C ASP A 217 4.59 -0.93 16.85
N MET A 218 4.00 -1.34 17.95
CA MET A 218 2.57 -1.66 18.03
C MET A 218 1.69 -0.41 17.94
N ASP A 219 2.21 0.75 18.38
CA ASP A 219 1.49 2.03 18.36
C ASP A 219 1.01 2.40 16.94
N GLU A 220 1.81 2.03 15.90
CA GLU A 220 1.39 2.22 14.50
C GLU A 220 0.14 1.39 14.16
N THR A 221 -0.06 0.23 14.81
CA THR A 221 -1.20 -0.68 14.58
C THR A 221 -2.37 -0.32 15.47
N GLU A 222 -2.14 0.04 16.73
CA GLU A 222 -3.19 0.45 17.69
C GLU A 222 -3.99 1.66 17.20
N LYS A 223 -3.40 2.51 16.36
CA LYS A 223 -4.10 3.65 15.75
C LYS A 223 -5.33 3.22 14.94
N TYR A 224 -5.33 2.00 14.40
CA TYR A 224 -6.47 1.48 13.66
C TYR A 224 -7.65 1.08 14.57
N LEU A 225 -7.38 0.76 15.84
CA LEU A 225 -8.43 0.43 16.82
C LEU A 225 -9.42 1.58 17.04
N LYS A 226 -8.97 2.82 16.87
CA LYS A 226 -9.82 4.01 16.97
C LYS A 226 -10.91 4.05 15.89
N PHE A 227 -10.79 3.23 14.85
CA PHE A 227 -11.67 3.22 13.69
C PHE A 227 -12.38 1.87 13.50
N SER A 228 -12.14 0.87 14.38
CA SER A 228 -12.74 -0.46 14.29
C SER A 228 -13.98 -0.67 15.18
N GLY A 229 -14.42 0.36 15.88
CA GLY A 229 -15.55 0.29 16.80
C GLY A 229 -16.69 1.20 16.35
N ASP A 230 -17.49 0.75 15.38
CA ASP A 230 -18.90 1.16 15.17
C ASP A 230 -19.61 0.07 14.37
#